data_3d2746cad0ac864cd202540ca58e6ee2
#
_entry.id   3d2746cad0ac864cd202540ca58e6ee2
#
_cell.length_a   1.000
_cell.length_b   1.000
_cell.length_c   1.000
_cell.angle_alpha   90.00
_cell.angle_beta   90.00
_cell.angle_gamma   90.00
#
_symmetry.space_group_name_H-M   'P 1'
#
loop_
_entity.id
_entity.type
_entity.pdbx_description
1 polymer ?
#
loop_
_entity_poly.entity_id
_entity_poly.type
_entity_poly.pdbx_seq_one_letter_code
_entity_poly.pdbx_strand_id
1 'polypeptide(L)'
;MVSTKHPYMISIGYCDNWNPIMAGREFFANAIDTADNLSMQWKAGFANIHNESTTFKMENLLLGESGNRKNTEAIGQFGEGLKIGALVLARNNRIIYVQSGNLQFSFTIESMAGFNDIQTLSVEVTDCEFIAGTKVTWQCDESEYIESKNLFLNLQSTMPDTLFTSENGSILSEAGSIYICGVKVQSGLNWIYGYNITDKSLLNRDRNILDIYQVKNQIRRILQHCDNISIIENLIKLQYKREGNTDIEELNLGIYPHSDNYDTWKDIIEKLFGKQVCLSSTNPQSDVKAVYLGYKVIDMKEYSNGLCNCGILQYSNEIVLANTNTFVDKLDTLEKRTFNKAIKAYKLYSGCIWPDEFHVSEELPDNTMGKQQTSASGKTQILVSRNQLKEGPAMVFSILCHEGGHLSSGYSDCSSGFESAQDDIIRKMAASIIFKGH
;
A
#
# COMPACT_ATOMS: atom_id res chain seq x y z
N MET A 1 53.90 -14.78 -10.37
CA MET A 1 52.56 -14.45 -9.85
C MET A 1 52.51 -14.95 -8.42
N VAL A 2 52.40 -14.08 -7.45
CA VAL A 2 52.19 -14.48 -6.05
C VAL A 2 50.68 -14.66 -5.88
N SER A 3 50.24 -15.90 -5.61
CA SER A 3 48.86 -16.21 -5.31
C SER A 3 48.71 -16.32 -3.80
N THR A 4 47.72 -15.63 -3.23
CA THR A 4 47.34 -15.77 -1.81
C THR A 4 45.90 -16.23 -1.72
N LYS A 5 45.66 -17.29 -0.91
CA LYS A 5 44.32 -17.82 -0.66
C LYS A 5 43.83 -17.38 0.71
N HIS A 6 42.57 -16.95 0.72
CA HIS A 6 41.88 -16.51 1.93
C HIS A 6 40.58 -17.32 2.11
N PRO A 7 40.51 -18.20 3.13
CA PRO A 7 39.25 -18.90 3.42
C PRO A 7 38.22 -17.91 3.92
N TYR A 8 37.02 -18.02 3.36
CA TYR A 8 35.83 -17.28 3.79
C TYR A 8 35.01 -18.19 4.70
N MET A 9 34.76 -17.78 5.93
CA MET A 9 34.00 -18.61 6.88
C MET A 9 32.48 -18.58 6.57
N ILE A 10 32.12 -18.78 5.30
CA ILE A 10 30.71 -18.94 4.87
C ILE A 10 30.54 -20.36 4.37
N SER A 11 29.70 -21.14 5.06
CA SER A 11 29.38 -22.51 4.65
C SER A 11 28.64 -22.53 3.31
N ILE A 12 28.90 -23.59 2.52
CA ILE A 12 28.25 -23.83 1.22
C ILE A 12 26.72 -23.84 1.31
N GLY A 13 26.14 -24.23 2.46
CA GLY A 13 24.69 -24.25 2.72
C GLY A 13 24.09 -22.88 3.08
N TYR A 14 24.89 -21.82 3.19
CA TYR A 14 24.35 -20.51 3.48
C TYR A 14 23.55 -19.97 2.28
N CYS A 15 22.34 -19.45 2.51
CA CYS A 15 21.39 -19.03 1.46
C CYS A 15 21.17 -20.14 0.42
N ASP A 16 20.85 -21.35 0.86
CA ASP A 16 20.65 -22.53 0.02
C ASP A 16 19.51 -22.37 -1.01
N ASN A 17 18.55 -21.54 -0.69
CA ASN A 17 17.41 -21.17 -1.56
C ASN A 17 17.78 -20.18 -2.68
N TRP A 18 18.99 -19.63 -2.69
CA TRP A 18 19.41 -18.71 -3.75
C TRP A 18 19.87 -19.44 -5.00
N ASN A 19 19.46 -18.94 -6.16
CA ASN A 19 19.81 -19.43 -7.49
C ASN A 19 20.78 -18.45 -8.23
N PRO A 20 21.33 -18.81 -9.39
CA PRO A 20 22.22 -17.95 -10.15
C PRO A 20 21.62 -16.60 -10.58
N ILE A 21 20.30 -16.51 -10.79
CA ILE A 21 19.61 -15.26 -11.12
C ILE A 21 19.66 -14.29 -9.93
N MET A 22 19.44 -14.80 -8.71
CA MET A 22 19.57 -14.01 -7.49
C MET A 22 21.03 -13.55 -7.26
N ALA A 23 22.02 -14.38 -7.59
CA ALA A 23 23.41 -13.97 -7.57
C ALA A 23 23.67 -12.81 -8.54
N GLY A 24 23.22 -12.92 -9.78
CA GLY A 24 23.30 -11.86 -10.79
C GLY A 24 22.62 -10.57 -10.32
N ARG A 25 21.45 -10.67 -9.68
CA ARG A 25 20.75 -9.53 -9.08
C ARG A 25 21.65 -8.74 -8.12
N GLU A 26 22.40 -9.42 -7.26
CA GLU A 26 23.31 -8.74 -6.32
C GLU A 26 24.43 -7.98 -7.03
N PHE A 27 24.95 -8.54 -8.13
CA PHE A 27 26.00 -7.86 -8.89
C PHE A 27 25.47 -6.62 -9.61
N PHE A 28 24.25 -6.70 -10.18
CA PHE A 28 23.59 -5.54 -10.78
C PHE A 28 23.26 -4.49 -9.73
N ALA A 29 22.74 -4.87 -8.55
CA ALA A 29 22.41 -3.94 -7.48
C ALA A 29 23.64 -3.14 -7.04
N ASN A 30 24.77 -3.82 -6.79
CA ASN A 30 26.01 -3.14 -6.40
C ASN A 30 26.53 -2.19 -7.48
N ALA A 31 26.32 -2.54 -8.75
CA ALA A 31 26.73 -1.71 -9.88
C ALA A 31 25.88 -0.45 -10.02
N ILE A 32 24.55 -0.56 -9.86
CA ILE A 32 23.61 0.58 -9.97
C ILE A 32 23.86 1.60 -8.88
N ASP A 33 24.13 1.15 -7.65
CA ASP A 33 24.39 2.03 -6.49
C ASP A 33 25.63 2.93 -6.65
N THR A 34 26.50 2.60 -7.60
CA THR A 34 27.79 3.27 -7.81
C THR A 34 27.95 3.79 -9.24
N ALA A 35 26.84 4.04 -9.94
CA ALA A 35 26.75 4.17 -11.39
C ALA A 35 27.25 5.51 -11.97
N ASP A 36 28.59 5.68 -12.02
CA ASP A 36 29.21 6.55 -13.00
C ASP A 36 30.02 5.67 -13.98
N ASN A 37 29.79 5.82 -15.31
CA ASN A 37 30.47 5.05 -16.37
C ASN A 37 30.33 3.52 -16.25
N LEU A 38 29.10 3.04 -16.16
CA LEU A 38 28.75 1.64 -16.04
C LEU A 38 28.57 0.98 -17.40
N SER A 39 29.30 -0.11 -17.66
CA SER A 39 29.10 -0.97 -18.82
C SER A 39 28.65 -2.37 -18.41
N MET A 40 27.73 -2.95 -19.18
CA MET A 40 27.15 -4.26 -18.92
C MET A 40 27.03 -5.04 -20.22
N GLN A 41 27.57 -6.26 -20.25
CA GLN A 41 27.46 -7.12 -21.42
C GLN A 41 27.44 -8.60 -21.06
N TRP A 42 26.79 -9.38 -21.90
CA TRP A 42 26.93 -10.84 -21.93
C TRP A 42 27.61 -11.25 -23.22
N LYS A 43 28.61 -12.15 -23.13
CA LYS A 43 29.33 -12.65 -24.29
C LYS A 43 29.92 -14.03 -24.00
N ALA A 44 29.71 -15.00 -24.88
CA ALA A 44 30.32 -16.31 -24.84
C ALA A 44 30.15 -17.06 -23.51
N GLY A 45 28.97 -16.98 -22.89
CA GLY A 45 28.68 -17.67 -21.62
C GLY A 45 29.12 -16.91 -20.37
N PHE A 46 29.55 -15.66 -20.52
CA PHE A 46 29.98 -14.81 -19.38
C PHE A 46 29.25 -13.47 -19.39
N ALA A 47 28.74 -13.11 -18.25
CA ALA A 47 28.29 -11.76 -17.96
C ALA A 47 29.42 -10.93 -17.38
N ASN A 48 29.45 -9.65 -17.75
CA ASN A 48 30.41 -8.67 -17.27
C ASN A 48 29.71 -7.39 -16.87
N ILE A 49 30.05 -6.89 -15.69
CA ILE A 49 29.69 -5.55 -15.22
C ILE A 49 31.00 -4.82 -14.91
N HIS A 50 31.19 -3.68 -15.53
CA HIS A 50 32.39 -2.85 -15.31
C HIS A 50 31.97 -1.44 -14.92
N ASN A 51 32.46 -0.96 -13.79
CA ASN A 51 32.29 0.39 -13.27
C ASN A 51 33.66 1.03 -13.06
N GLU A 52 34.00 2.03 -13.86
CA GLU A 52 35.30 2.69 -13.84
C GLU A 52 35.54 3.58 -12.61
N SER A 53 34.44 3.98 -11.93
CA SER A 53 34.49 4.90 -10.79
C SER A 53 34.71 4.19 -9.43
N THR A 54 34.65 2.86 -9.38
CA THR A 54 34.77 2.09 -8.13
C THR A 54 36.07 1.36 -8.00
N THR A 55 36.50 1.15 -6.77
CA THR A 55 37.68 0.33 -6.46
C THR A 55 37.29 -0.77 -5.49
N PHE A 56 37.61 -2.01 -5.84
CA PHE A 56 37.45 -3.17 -4.96
C PHE A 56 38.80 -3.54 -4.34
N LYS A 57 38.83 -3.64 -3.00
CA LYS A 57 40.05 -3.90 -2.23
C LYS A 57 39.86 -5.12 -1.32
N MET A 58 40.96 -5.59 -0.73
CA MET A 58 40.94 -6.70 0.23
C MET A 58 39.94 -6.47 1.40
N GLU A 59 39.83 -5.22 1.88
CA GLU A 59 38.91 -4.88 2.97
C GLU A 59 37.46 -5.13 2.60
N ASN A 60 37.12 -4.98 1.31
CA ASN A 60 35.76 -5.25 0.81
C ASN A 60 35.38 -6.74 0.86
N LEU A 61 36.34 -7.62 1.08
CA LEU A 61 36.08 -9.05 1.34
C LEU A 61 35.51 -9.28 2.75
N LEU A 62 35.68 -8.39 3.70
CA LEU A 62 35.14 -8.57 5.06
C LEU A 62 33.61 -8.51 5.03
N LEU A 63 32.95 -9.46 5.73
CA LEU A 63 31.49 -9.45 5.89
C LEU A 63 31.06 -8.22 6.69
N GLY A 64 30.00 -7.56 6.23
CA GLY A 64 29.48 -6.35 6.88
C GLY A 64 30.22 -5.06 6.52
N GLU A 65 31.35 -5.12 5.79
CA GLU A 65 32.03 -3.93 5.25
C GLU A 65 31.43 -3.57 3.89
N SER A 66 30.84 -2.37 3.82
CA SER A 66 30.27 -1.79 2.58
C SER A 66 30.71 -0.34 2.45
N GLY A 67 31.23 0.03 1.28
CA GLY A 67 31.47 1.43 0.94
C GLY A 67 30.21 2.29 0.99
N ASN A 68 29.04 1.68 0.83
CA ASN A 68 27.73 2.34 0.79
C ASN A 68 27.00 2.41 2.15
N ARG A 69 27.64 2.01 3.25
CA ARG A 69 27.02 1.94 4.58
C ARG A 69 26.42 3.28 5.06
N LYS A 70 26.96 4.40 4.57
CA LYS A 70 26.48 5.76 4.88
C LYS A 70 25.49 6.30 3.86
N ASN A 71 25.31 5.61 2.73
CA ASN A 71 24.38 6.02 1.70
C ASN A 71 23.01 5.37 1.94
N THR A 72 22.07 6.14 2.51
CA THR A 72 20.71 5.67 2.80
C THR A 72 19.90 5.37 1.54
N GLU A 73 20.32 5.88 0.39
CA GLU A 73 19.64 5.66 -0.89
C GLU A 73 20.15 4.41 -1.65
N ALA A 74 21.34 3.91 -1.31
CA ALA A 74 21.90 2.75 -1.97
C ALA A 74 21.07 1.48 -1.75
N ILE A 75 20.91 0.67 -2.79
CA ILE A 75 20.19 -0.61 -2.77
C ILE A 75 21.05 -1.66 -2.01
N GLY A 76 22.39 -1.62 -2.17
CA GLY A 76 23.36 -2.53 -1.59
C GLY A 76 24.04 -1.99 -0.32
N GLN A 77 23.32 -1.93 0.80
CA GLN A 77 23.85 -1.36 2.07
C GLN A 77 24.70 -2.31 2.91
N PHE A 78 24.50 -3.61 2.79
CA PHE A 78 25.03 -4.59 3.77
C PHE A 78 26.41 -5.15 3.45
N GLY A 79 26.95 -4.90 2.26
CA GLY A 79 28.30 -5.37 1.86
C GLY A 79 28.44 -6.89 1.74
N GLU A 80 27.36 -7.63 1.63
CA GLU A 80 27.34 -9.09 1.61
C GLU A 80 26.91 -9.67 0.27
N GLY A 81 26.11 -8.93 -0.51
CA GLY A 81 25.50 -9.42 -1.75
C GLY A 81 26.50 -10.02 -2.75
N LEU A 82 27.64 -9.36 -2.98
CA LEU A 82 28.69 -9.88 -3.86
C LEU A 82 29.21 -11.25 -3.36
N LYS A 83 29.42 -11.39 -2.06
CA LYS A 83 30.01 -12.58 -1.44
C LYS A 83 29.02 -13.75 -1.45
N ILE A 84 27.76 -13.48 -1.15
CA ILE A 84 26.68 -14.49 -1.23
C ILE A 84 26.44 -14.87 -2.70
N GLY A 85 26.43 -13.92 -3.62
CA GLY A 85 26.34 -14.19 -5.05
C GLY A 85 27.49 -15.06 -5.55
N ALA A 86 28.73 -14.74 -5.12
CA ALA A 86 29.89 -15.56 -5.45
C ALA A 86 29.82 -16.97 -4.87
N LEU A 87 29.33 -17.14 -3.62
CA LEU A 87 29.08 -18.45 -3.01
C LEU A 87 28.08 -19.26 -3.85
N VAL A 88 26.95 -18.63 -4.23
CA VAL A 88 25.90 -19.29 -5.02
C VAL A 88 26.45 -19.78 -6.36
N LEU A 89 27.24 -18.99 -7.05
CA LEU A 89 27.82 -19.38 -8.32
C LEU A 89 28.89 -20.47 -8.13
N ALA A 90 29.80 -20.31 -7.18
CA ALA A 90 30.87 -21.28 -6.91
C ALA A 90 30.33 -22.65 -6.51
N ARG A 91 29.27 -22.71 -5.66
CA ARG A 91 28.63 -24.01 -5.30
C ARG A 91 27.89 -24.68 -6.46
N ASN A 92 27.52 -23.91 -7.48
CA ASN A 92 26.95 -24.43 -8.74
C ASN A 92 28.03 -24.69 -9.80
N ASN A 93 29.30 -24.75 -9.41
CA ASN A 93 30.49 -24.99 -10.29
C ASN A 93 30.59 -23.95 -11.42
N ARG A 94 30.18 -22.71 -11.16
CA ARG A 94 30.30 -21.61 -12.11
C ARG A 94 31.44 -20.69 -11.78
N ILE A 95 32.14 -20.20 -12.80
CA ILE A 95 33.24 -19.28 -12.67
C ILE A 95 32.71 -17.90 -12.25
N ILE A 96 33.38 -17.31 -11.24
CA ILE A 96 33.14 -15.94 -10.78
C ILE A 96 34.45 -15.32 -10.34
N TYR A 97 34.75 -14.13 -10.83
CA TYR A 97 35.89 -13.34 -10.37
C TYR A 97 35.61 -11.85 -10.45
N VAL A 98 36.33 -11.08 -9.63
CA VAL A 98 36.33 -9.62 -9.61
C VAL A 98 37.72 -9.14 -9.95
N GLN A 99 37.86 -8.19 -10.87
CA GLN A 99 39.11 -7.50 -11.18
C GLN A 99 39.01 -6.04 -10.73
N SER A 100 40.04 -5.52 -10.08
CA SER A 100 40.15 -4.11 -9.73
C SER A 100 41.60 -3.68 -9.57
N GLY A 101 42.01 -2.63 -10.26
CA GLY A 101 43.41 -2.25 -10.34
C GLY A 101 44.24 -3.36 -10.96
N ASN A 102 45.29 -3.80 -10.26
CA ASN A 102 46.21 -4.89 -10.66
C ASN A 102 45.83 -6.24 -10.02
N LEU A 103 44.67 -6.36 -9.35
CA LEU A 103 44.28 -7.56 -8.61
C LEU A 103 43.09 -8.25 -9.22
N GLN A 104 43.12 -9.58 -9.23
CA GLN A 104 41.96 -10.43 -9.51
C GLN A 104 41.62 -11.29 -8.30
N PHE A 105 40.38 -11.33 -7.94
CA PHE A 105 39.76 -12.08 -6.85
C PHE A 105 38.91 -13.20 -7.45
N SER A 106 39.37 -14.43 -7.38
CA SER A 106 38.67 -15.60 -7.91
C SER A 106 38.02 -16.39 -6.76
N PHE A 107 36.76 -16.76 -6.89
CA PHE A 107 35.99 -17.40 -5.84
C PHE A 107 35.79 -18.90 -6.14
N THR A 108 36.10 -19.76 -5.15
CA THR A 108 36.00 -21.21 -5.25
C THR A 108 35.44 -21.83 -3.97
N ILE A 109 35.00 -23.07 -4.04
CA ILE A 109 34.60 -23.86 -2.86
C ILE A 109 35.76 -24.74 -2.44
N GLU A 110 36.14 -24.71 -1.17
CA GLU A 110 37.19 -25.53 -0.61
C GLU A 110 36.78 -26.11 0.75
N SER A 111 37.32 -27.30 1.08
CA SER A 111 37.16 -27.91 2.39
C SER A 111 38.01 -27.18 3.42
N MET A 112 37.46 -26.84 4.55
CA MET A 112 38.12 -26.11 5.61
C MET A 112 38.75 -27.08 6.62
N ALA A 113 40.08 -27.18 6.60
CA ALA A 113 40.83 -28.01 7.56
C ALA A 113 40.56 -27.57 9.01
N GLY A 114 40.33 -28.54 9.91
CA GLY A 114 40.01 -28.26 11.32
C GLY A 114 38.53 -27.99 11.63
N PHE A 115 37.67 -27.98 10.62
CA PHE A 115 36.21 -27.85 10.74
C PHE A 115 35.48 -29.06 10.15
N ASN A 116 35.95 -30.28 10.39
CA ASN A 116 35.37 -31.52 9.87
C ASN A 116 35.16 -31.49 8.33
N ASP A 117 36.11 -30.89 7.61
CA ASP A 117 36.10 -30.74 6.15
C ASP A 117 34.83 -30.07 5.59
N ILE A 118 34.17 -29.21 6.38
CA ILE A 118 33.08 -28.39 5.92
C ILE A 118 33.54 -27.55 4.72
N GLN A 119 32.76 -27.64 3.64
CA GLN A 119 33.00 -26.82 2.45
C GLN A 119 32.60 -25.37 2.68
N THR A 120 33.49 -24.47 2.36
CA THR A 120 33.34 -23.02 2.50
C THR A 120 33.79 -22.29 1.25
N LEU A 121 33.33 -21.03 1.11
CA LEU A 121 33.84 -20.14 0.08
C LEU A 121 35.32 -19.80 0.35
N SER A 122 36.14 -19.82 -0.66
CA SER A 122 37.55 -19.38 -0.64
C SER A 122 37.78 -18.34 -1.72
N VAL A 123 38.67 -17.39 -1.45
CA VAL A 123 39.06 -16.36 -2.42
C VAL A 123 40.54 -16.49 -2.69
N GLU A 124 40.90 -16.66 -3.95
CA GLU A 124 42.27 -16.60 -4.43
C GLU A 124 42.53 -15.23 -5.05
N VAL A 125 43.58 -14.55 -4.56
CA VAL A 125 44.02 -13.24 -5.05
C VAL A 125 45.25 -13.39 -5.88
N THR A 126 45.22 -12.90 -7.12
CA THR A 126 46.33 -12.97 -8.08
C THR A 126 46.56 -11.61 -8.73
N ASP A 127 47.77 -11.39 -9.20
CA ASP A 127 48.09 -10.22 -10.04
C ASP A 127 47.41 -10.35 -11.42
N CYS A 128 46.89 -9.26 -11.96
CA CYS A 128 46.36 -9.17 -13.31
C CYS A 128 46.81 -7.89 -14.02
N GLU A 129 46.50 -7.78 -15.31
CA GLU A 129 46.70 -6.51 -16.03
C GLU A 129 45.80 -5.43 -15.37
N PHE A 130 46.35 -4.21 -15.32
CA PHE A 130 45.64 -3.09 -14.72
C PHE A 130 44.33 -2.79 -15.45
N ILE A 131 43.25 -2.67 -14.68
CA ILE A 131 42.01 -2.13 -15.15
C ILE A 131 41.60 -0.91 -14.30
N ALA A 132 41.07 0.12 -14.94
CA ALA A 132 40.42 1.21 -14.20
C ALA A 132 39.10 0.70 -13.58
N GLY A 133 38.87 1.05 -12.33
CA GLY A 133 37.63 0.69 -11.66
C GLY A 133 37.53 -0.75 -11.19
N THR A 134 36.33 -1.28 -11.22
CA THR A 134 35.99 -2.66 -10.79
C THR A 134 35.20 -3.37 -11.87
N LYS A 135 35.61 -4.59 -12.21
CA LYS A 135 34.90 -5.46 -13.17
C LYS A 135 34.51 -6.76 -12.48
N VAL A 136 33.24 -7.07 -12.46
CA VAL A 136 32.68 -8.36 -12.01
C VAL A 136 32.37 -9.20 -13.24
N THR A 137 32.92 -10.41 -13.29
CA THR A 137 32.71 -11.37 -14.38
C THR A 137 32.21 -12.69 -13.81
N TRP A 138 31.12 -13.21 -14.35
CA TRP A 138 30.62 -14.52 -13.93
C TRP A 138 30.04 -15.33 -15.10
N GLN A 139 30.12 -16.65 -14.94
CA GLN A 139 29.59 -17.58 -15.91
C GLN A 139 28.08 -17.73 -15.71
N CYS A 140 27.29 -17.50 -16.77
CA CYS A 140 25.85 -17.68 -16.78
C CYS A 140 25.33 -17.84 -18.20
N ASP A 141 24.12 -18.41 -18.33
CA ASP A 141 23.40 -18.42 -19.59
C ASP A 141 22.88 -17.03 -19.93
N GLU A 142 22.61 -16.76 -21.21
CA GLU A 142 22.07 -15.46 -21.64
C GLU A 142 20.70 -15.16 -21.00
N SER A 143 19.86 -16.19 -20.87
CA SER A 143 18.57 -16.07 -20.20
C SER A 143 18.70 -15.62 -18.75
N GLU A 144 19.62 -16.22 -17.98
CA GLU A 144 19.90 -15.86 -16.59
C GLU A 144 20.42 -14.43 -16.45
N TYR A 145 21.29 -14.00 -17.39
CA TYR A 145 21.75 -12.61 -17.46
C TYR A 145 20.59 -11.63 -17.68
N ILE A 146 19.74 -11.93 -18.67
CA ILE A 146 18.58 -11.09 -19.02
C ILE A 146 17.58 -11.07 -17.84
N GLU A 147 17.27 -12.22 -17.26
CA GLU A 147 16.37 -12.33 -16.10
C GLU A 147 16.89 -11.54 -14.91
N SER A 148 18.18 -11.70 -14.55
CA SER A 148 18.80 -10.95 -13.45
C SER A 148 18.76 -9.43 -13.69
N LYS A 149 19.01 -8.99 -14.93
CA LYS A 149 18.96 -7.59 -15.34
C LYS A 149 17.55 -7.02 -15.29
N ASN A 150 16.56 -7.80 -15.74
CA ASN A 150 15.14 -7.39 -15.77
C ASN A 150 14.50 -7.30 -14.37
N LEU A 151 15.22 -7.72 -13.32
CA LEU A 151 14.79 -7.43 -11.94
C LEU A 151 14.95 -5.94 -11.58
N PHE A 152 15.60 -5.14 -12.40
CA PHE A 152 15.77 -3.71 -12.16
C PHE A 152 15.03 -2.90 -13.23
N LEU A 153 14.12 -2.04 -12.79
CA LEU A 153 13.24 -1.24 -13.65
C LEU A 153 14.03 -0.43 -14.69
N ASN A 154 15.13 0.20 -14.25
CA ASN A 154 15.99 1.05 -15.09
C ASN A 154 16.98 0.28 -15.98
N LEU A 155 17.09 -1.04 -15.86
CA LEU A 155 17.95 -1.88 -16.68
C LEU A 155 17.20 -2.71 -17.72
N GLN A 156 15.88 -2.67 -17.73
CA GLN A 156 15.06 -3.42 -18.69
C GLN A 156 15.32 -2.91 -20.11
N SER A 157 15.31 -3.82 -21.06
CA SER A 157 15.49 -3.49 -22.48
C SER A 157 14.37 -2.59 -23.03
N THR A 158 13.15 -2.77 -22.51
CA THR A 158 12.01 -1.91 -22.74
C THR A 158 11.47 -1.50 -21.39
N MET A 159 11.76 -0.28 -20.99
CA MET A 159 11.27 0.28 -19.74
C MET A 159 9.78 0.54 -19.85
N PRO A 160 8.95 0.08 -18.91
CA PRO A 160 7.53 0.40 -18.93
C PRO A 160 7.31 1.91 -18.76
N ASP A 161 6.28 2.43 -19.42
CA ASP A 161 5.92 3.85 -19.26
C ASP A 161 5.44 4.11 -17.83
N THR A 162 5.88 5.24 -17.29
CA THR A 162 5.35 5.77 -16.03
C THR A 162 4.06 6.54 -16.33
N LEU A 163 2.93 6.00 -15.90
CA LEU A 163 1.61 6.56 -16.16
C LEU A 163 1.20 7.61 -15.14
N PHE A 164 1.71 7.50 -13.91
CA PHE A 164 1.45 8.43 -12.82
C PHE A 164 2.57 8.34 -11.78
N THR A 165 2.87 9.45 -11.08
CA THR A 165 3.86 9.52 -10.00
C THR A 165 3.33 10.34 -8.83
N SER A 166 3.54 9.83 -7.60
CA SER A 166 3.29 10.50 -6.33
C SER A 166 4.51 10.39 -5.42
N GLU A 167 4.47 10.97 -4.24
CA GLU A 167 5.52 10.80 -3.22
C GLU A 167 5.71 9.34 -2.77
N ASN A 168 4.65 8.54 -2.82
CA ASN A 168 4.66 7.13 -2.38
C ASN A 168 5.17 6.18 -3.47
N GLY A 169 5.23 6.62 -4.73
CA GLY A 169 5.69 5.82 -5.86
C GLY A 169 4.96 6.14 -7.16
N SER A 170 5.05 5.19 -8.10
CA SER A 170 4.54 5.36 -9.46
C SER A 170 3.67 4.21 -9.92
N ILE A 171 2.75 4.49 -10.84
CA ILE A 171 1.96 3.51 -11.60
C ILE A 171 2.64 3.32 -12.96
N LEU A 172 2.87 2.06 -13.34
CA LEU A 172 3.57 1.66 -14.56
C LEU A 172 2.62 0.98 -15.55
N SER A 173 2.95 1.06 -16.84
CA SER A 173 2.20 0.36 -17.91
C SER A 173 2.42 -1.16 -17.92
N GLU A 174 3.46 -1.69 -17.27
CA GLU A 174 3.71 -3.12 -17.11
C GLU A 174 2.70 -3.73 -16.14
N ALA A 175 1.85 -4.63 -16.61
CA ALA A 175 0.83 -5.27 -15.79
C ALA A 175 1.41 -6.26 -14.77
N GLY A 176 0.84 -6.29 -13.56
CA GLY A 176 1.06 -7.35 -12.58
C GLY A 176 2.44 -7.43 -11.96
N SER A 177 3.22 -6.35 -11.98
CA SER A 177 4.56 -6.30 -11.39
C SER A 177 4.63 -5.29 -10.24
N ILE A 178 5.33 -5.65 -9.17
CA ILE A 178 5.63 -4.76 -8.05
C ILE A 178 7.14 -4.55 -7.99
N TYR A 179 7.53 -3.29 -7.95
CA TYR A 179 8.89 -2.84 -7.71
C TYR A 179 8.94 -2.06 -6.39
N ILE A 180 10.06 -2.16 -5.69
CA ILE A 180 10.41 -1.30 -4.55
C ILE A 180 11.76 -0.67 -4.85
N CYS A 181 11.80 0.66 -4.92
CA CYS A 181 12.98 1.42 -5.35
C CYS A 181 13.57 0.90 -6.67
N GLY A 182 12.71 0.56 -7.64
CA GLY A 182 13.13 0.02 -8.93
C GLY A 182 13.56 -1.44 -8.95
N VAL A 183 13.54 -2.16 -7.82
CA VAL A 183 13.83 -3.59 -7.74
C VAL A 183 12.51 -4.38 -7.82
N LYS A 184 12.39 -5.27 -8.80
CA LYS A 184 11.23 -6.15 -8.95
C LYS A 184 11.17 -7.16 -7.81
N VAL A 185 10.11 -7.10 -7.02
CA VAL A 185 9.92 -7.96 -5.84
C VAL A 185 8.80 -8.98 -6.04
N GLN A 186 7.90 -8.71 -6.98
CA GLN A 186 6.81 -9.61 -7.34
C GLN A 186 6.40 -9.41 -8.79
N SER A 187 5.94 -10.48 -9.45
CA SER A 187 5.41 -10.45 -10.81
C SER A 187 4.34 -11.52 -11.01
N GLY A 188 3.66 -11.49 -12.14
CA GLY A 188 2.63 -12.47 -12.49
C GLY A 188 1.32 -12.29 -11.71
N LEU A 189 1.11 -11.11 -11.10
CA LEU A 189 -0.16 -10.75 -10.50
C LEU A 189 -1.20 -10.50 -11.60
N ASN A 190 -2.44 -10.83 -11.35
CA ASN A 190 -3.53 -10.56 -12.29
C ASN A 190 -4.01 -9.09 -12.19
N TRP A 191 -3.04 -8.17 -12.20
CA TRP A 191 -3.27 -6.73 -12.09
C TRP A 191 -3.11 -6.08 -13.46
N ILE A 192 -3.81 -4.97 -13.67
CA ILE A 192 -3.76 -4.23 -14.93
C ILE A 192 -2.59 -3.24 -15.00
N TYR A 193 -2.04 -2.88 -13.86
CA TYR A 193 -0.90 -1.99 -13.73
C TYR A 193 0.24 -2.64 -12.96
N GLY A 194 1.44 -2.10 -13.15
CA GLY A 194 2.56 -2.29 -12.25
C GLY A 194 2.73 -1.11 -11.30
N TYR A 195 3.46 -1.32 -10.21
CA TYR A 195 3.71 -0.31 -9.20
C TYR A 195 5.18 -0.28 -8.81
N ASN A 196 5.75 0.93 -8.72
CA ASN A 196 7.08 1.13 -8.17
C ASN A 196 6.98 1.98 -6.90
N ILE A 197 7.23 1.39 -5.75
CA ILE A 197 7.09 2.00 -4.42
C ILE A 197 8.43 2.63 -4.04
N THR A 198 8.40 3.82 -3.42
CA THR A 198 9.61 4.54 -2.98
C THR A 198 10.12 4.15 -1.61
N ASP A 199 9.27 3.51 -0.77
CA ASP A 199 9.62 3.14 0.59
C ASP A 199 10.51 1.88 0.65
N LYS A 200 11.80 2.09 0.77
CA LYS A 200 12.82 1.05 0.86
C LYS A 200 12.71 0.20 2.14
N SER A 201 12.13 0.70 3.21
CA SER A 201 11.99 -0.02 4.48
C SER A 201 11.14 -1.30 4.35
N LEU A 202 10.41 -1.43 3.25
CA LEU A 202 9.59 -2.61 2.94
C LEU A 202 10.41 -3.81 2.43
N LEU A 203 11.71 -3.62 2.12
CA LEU A 203 12.61 -4.70 1.73
C LEU A 203 13.37 -5.25 2.93
N ASN A 204 13.44 -6.57 3.00
CA ASN A 204 14.38 -7.23 3.88
C ASN A 204 15.81 -7.21 3.27
N ARG A 205 16.76 -7.81 4.00
CA ARG A 205 18.16 -7.92 3.58
C ARG A 205 18.32 -8.66 2.25
N ASP A 206 17.46 -9.63 1.96
CA ASP A 206 17.48 -10.44 0.74
C ASP A 206 16.64 -9.80 -0.39
N ARG A 207 16.25 -8.54 -0.25
CA ARG A 207 15.41 -7.78 -1.17
C ARG A 207 14.04 -8.45 -1.46
N ASN A 208 13.53 -9.19 -0.48
CA ASN A 208 12.18 -9.71 -0.49
C ASN A 208 11.25 -8.78 0.33
N ILE A 209 9.97 -8.85 0.04
CA ILE A 209 8.96 -8.10 0.79
C ILE A 209 8.96 -8.55 2.25
N LEU A 210 9.11 -7.61 3.19
CA LEU A 210 8.99 -7.85 4.63
C LEU A 210 7.54 -8.09 5.05
N ASP A 211 6.66 -7.22 4.58
CA ASP A 211 5.23 -7.23 4.92
C ASP A 211 4.40 -6.83 3.70
N ILE A 212 3.66 -7.78 3.16
CA ILE A 212 2.80 -7.56 1.99
C ILE A 212 1.66 -6.57 2.28
N TYR A 213 1.18 -6.47 3.53
CA TYR A 213 0.14 -5.52 3.87
C TYR A 213 0.64 -4.08 3.80
N GLN A 214 1.89 -3.83 4.20
CA GLN A 214 2.50 -2.50 4.07
C GLN A 214 2.71 -2.13 2.59
N VAL A 215 3.15 -3.09 1.76
CA VAL A 215 3.26 -2.90 0.31
C VAL A 215 1.89 -2.51 -0.28
N LYS A 216 0.84 -3.26 0.05
CA LYS A 216 -0.53 -2.96 -0.38
C LYS A 216 -0.99 -1.58 0.10
N ASN A 217 -0.63 -1.17 1.31
CA ASN A 217 -0.95 0.16 1.83
C ASN A 217 -0.26 1.29 1.05
N GLN A 218 1.00 1.10 0.63
CA GLN A 218 1.69 2.10 -0.21
C GLN A 218 1.02 2.21 -1.59
N ILE A 219 0.67 1.08 -2.21
CA ILE A 219 -0.06 1.09 -3.48
C ILE A 219 -1.41 1.80 -3.34
N ARG A 220 -2.13 1.60 -2.22
CA ARG A 220 -3.34 2.37 -1.92
C ARG A 220 -3.10 3.86 -1.94
N ARG A 221 -2.04 4.32 -1.27
CA ARG A 221 -1.70 5.74 -1.24
C ARG A 221 -1.39 6.27 -2.63
N ILE A 222 -0.65 5.52 -3.45
CA ILE A 222 -0.41 5.89 -4.85
C ILE A 222 -1.73 6.06 -5.60
N LEU A 223 -2.67 5.12 -5.47
CA LEU A 223 -3.98 5.18 -6.12
C LEU A 223 -4.86 6.30 -5.58
N GLN A 224 -4.82 6.58 -4.28
CA GLN A 224 -5.57 7.67 -3.65
C GLN A 224 -5.15 9.06 -4.16
N HIS A 225 -3.87 9.22 -4.53
CA HIS A 225 -3.34 10.46 -5.10
C HIS A 225 -3.44 10.50 -6.63
N CYS A 226 -3.86 9.41 -7.28
CA CYS A 226 -3.93 9.37 -8.73
C CYS A 226 -4.97 10.34 -9.27
N ASP A 227 -4.52 11.24 -10.16
CA ASP A 227 -5.34 12.21 -10.90
C ASP A 227 -5.42 11.88 -12.40
N ASN A 228 -4.77 10.81 -12.85
CA ASN A 228 -4.79 10.40 -14.24
C ASN A 228 -6.17 9.83 -14.61
N ILE A 229 -6.91 10.59 -15.40
CA ILE A 229 -8.28 10.28 -15.83
C ILE A 229 -8.39 8.87 -16.45
N SER A 230 -7.42 8.50 -17.31
CA SER A 230 -7.46 7.21 -18.01
C SER A 230 -7.30 6.02 -17.05
N ILE A 231 -6.43 6.15 -16.04
CA ILE A 231 -6.23 5.13 -15.01
C ILE A 231 -7.50 4.97 -14.17
N ILE A 232 -8.04 6.08 -13.66
CA ILE A 232 -9.23 6.08 -12.80
C ILE A 232 -10.43 5.51 -13.58
N GLU A 233 -10.65 5.97 -14.81
CA GLU A 233 -11.74 5.51 -15.67
C GLU A 233 -11.64 4.01 -15.93
N ASN A 234 -10.43 3.50 -16.20
CA ASN A 234 -10.20 2.08 -16.45
C ASN A 234 -10.45 1.22 -15.20
N LEU A 235 -9.93 1.64 -14.05
CA LEU A 235 -10.16 0.96 -12.78
C LEU A 235 -11.65 0.87 -12.42
N ILE A 236 -12.40 1.99 -12.57
CA ILE A 236 -13.84 2.03 -12.30
C ILE A 236 -14.61 1.12 -13.27
N LYS A 237 -14.27 1.15 -14.57
CA LYS A 237 -14.94 0.31 -15.57
C LYS A 237 -14.76 -1.18 -15.32
N LEU A 238 -13.54 -1.60 -14.98
CA LEU A 238 -13.23 -3.00 -14.71
C LEU A 238 -13.94 -3.49 -13.44
N GLN A 239 -13.95 -2.68 -12.40
CA GLN A 239 -14.68 -2.99 -11.18
C GLN A 239 -16.19 -3.13 -11.41
N TYR A 240 -16.77 -2.23 -12.21
CA TYR A 240 -18.20 -2.28 -12.55
C TYR A 240 -18.56 -3.52 -13.38
N LYS A 241 -17.73 -3.88 -14.36
CA LYS A 241 -17.96 -5.06 -15.21
C LYS A 241 -17.73 -6.39 -14.51
N ARG A 242 -17.07 -6.40 -13.36
CA ARG A 242 -16.64 -7.61 -12.64
C ARG A 242 -15.76 -8.53 -13.48
N GLU A 243 -14.99 -7.98 -14.39
CA GLU A 243 -14.06 -8.69 -15.26
C GLU A 243 -12.75 -8.95 -14.54
N GLY A 244 -12.66 -10.09 -13.86
CA GLY A 244 -11.41 -10.62 -13.28
C GLY A 244 -10.96 -9.94 -11.99
N ASN A 245 -9.90 -10.47 -11.41
CA ASN A 245 -9.23 -9.87 -10.28
C ASN A 245 -8.51 -8.62 -10.75
N THR A 246 -8.99 -7.47 -10.36
CA THR A 246 -8.34 -6.19 -10.62
C THR A 246 -7.43 -5.84 -9.45
N ASP A 247 -6.53 -4.89 -9.65
CA ASP A 247 -5.70 -4.30 -8.60
C ASP A 247 -6.54 -3.92 -7.37
N ILE A 248 -7.77 -3.45 -7.60
CA ILE A 248 -8.69 -3.02 -6.55
C ILE A 248 -9.18 -4.19 -5.70
N GLU A 249 -9.54 -5.33 -6.30
CA GLU A 249 -10.05 -6.49 -5.56
C GLU A 249 -8.97 -7.13 -4.69
N GLU A 250 -7.79 -7.39 -5.23
CA GLU A 250 -6.70 -8.01 -4.47
C GLU A 250 -6.15 -7.09 -3.38
N LEU A 251 -6.18 -5.79 -3.62
CA LEU A 251 -5.72 -4.81 -2.64
C LEU A 251 -6.73 -4.58 -1.52
N ASN A 252 -7.94 -5.15 -1.62
CA ASN A 252 -9.03 -4.95 -0.67
C ASN A 252 -9.34 -3.47 -0.43
N LEU A 253 -9.39 -2.72 -1.54
CA LEU A 253 -9.36 -1.27 -1.51
C LEU A 253 -10.77 -0.67 -1.50
N GLY A 254 -11.15 -0.16 -0.34
CA GLY A 254 -11.89 1.08 -0.38
C GLY A 254 -10.95 2.19 -0.87
N ILE A 255 -11.07 2.61 -2.12
CA ILE A 255 -10.34 3.78 -2.58
C ILE A 255 -11.01 5.00 -1.97
N TYR A 256 -10.26 5.69 -1.11
CA TYR A 256 -10.61 7.01 -0.61
C TYR A 256 -9.83 8.02 -1.43
N PRO A 257 -10.40 8.66 -2.45
CA PRO A 257 -9.69 9.69 -3.19
C PRO A 257 -9.14 10.75 -2.24
N HIS A 258 -7.92 11.19 -2.50
CA HIS A 258 -7.35 12.30 -1.77
C HIS A 258 -8.17 13.57 -2.03
N SER A 259 -8.22 14.49 -1.08
CA SER A 259 -9.01 15.73 -1.20
C SER A 259 -8.68 16.53 -2.47
N ASP A 260 -7.42 16.51 -2.91
CA ASP A 260 -6.95 17.29 -4.06
C ASP A 260 -7.44 16.74 -5.41
N ASN A 261 -7.80 15.44 -5.50
CA ASN A 261 -8.28 14.81 -6.72
C ASN A 261 -9.74 14.31 -6.64
N TYR A 262 -10.44 14.68 -5.57
CA TYR A 262 -11.84 14.32 -5.32
C TYR A 262 -12.75 14.67 -6.50
N ASP A 263 -12.65 15.88 -7.02
CA ASP A 263 -13.47 16.37 -8.14
C ASP A 263 -13.18 15.56 -9.42
N THR A 264 -11.93 15.17 -9.67
CA THR A 264 -11.57 14.32 -10.80
C THR A 264 -12.27 12.95 -10.74
N TRP A 265 -12.26 12.31 -9.58
CA TRP A 265 -12.96 11.02 -9.39
C TRP A 265 -14.46 11.17 -9.56
N LYS A 266 -15.05 12.22 -9.00
CA LYS A 266 -16.48 12.53 -9.11
C LYS A 266 -16.88 12.76 -10.57
N ASP A 267 -16.15 13.59 -11.30
CA ASP A 267 -16.42 13.89 -12.71
C ASP A 267 -16.36 12.64 -13.59
N ILE A 268 -15.41 11.73 -13.32
CA ILE A 268 -15.30 10.47 -14.03
C ILE A 268 -16.50 9.57 -13.75
N ILE A 269 -16.93 9.46 -12.51
CA ILE A 269 -18.12 8.69 -12.13
C ILE A 269 -19.37 9.28 -12.77
N GLU A 270 -19.55 10.59 -12.74
CA GLU A 270 -20.65 11.28 -13.41
C GLU A 270 -20.62 11.09 -14.95
N LYS A 271 -19.44 11.11 -15.54
CA LYS A 271 -19.25 10.81 -16.99
C LYS A 271 -19.66 9.39 -17.35
N LEU A 272 -19.27 8.41 -16.52
CA LEU A 272 -19.51 6.99 -16.80
C LEU A 272 -20.95 6.55 -16.55
N PHE A 273 -21.58 7.08 -15.51
CA PHE A 273 -22.85 6.58 -15.00
C PHE A 273 -24.00 7.61 -15.00
N GLY A 274 -23.65 8.88 -15.16
CA GLY A 274 -24.60 10.00 -15.06
C GLY A 274 -24.58 10.66 -13.69
N LYS A 275 -25.17 11.86 -13.59
CA LYS A 275 -25.17 12.65 -12.34
C LYS A 275 -26.04 12.04 -11.24
N GLN A 276 -27.11 11.35 -11.63
CA GLN A 276 -28.02 10.66 -10.70
C GLN A 276 -27.64 9.19 -10.64
N VAL A 277 -26.56 8.87 -9.95
CA VAL A 277 -26.06 7.51 -9.74
C VAL A 277 -25.90 7.23 -8.26
N CYS A 278 -26.22 6.00 -7.83
CA CYS A 278 -25.99 5.52 -6.48
C CYS A 278 -25.55 4.06 -6.49
N LEU A 279 -24.96 3.61 -5.39
CA LEU A 279 -24.60 2.21 -5.21
C LEU A 279 -25.80 1.39 -4.73
N SER A 280 -25.88 0.14 -5.19
CA SER A 280 -26.80 -0.84 -4.64
C SER A 280 -26.54 -1.02 -3.15
N SER A 281 -27.61 -1.00 -2.36
CA SER A 281 -27.56 -1.35 -0.95
C SER A 281 -27.84 -2.84 -0.74
N THR A 282 -27.69 -3.33 0.49
CA THR A 282 -28.09 -4.70 0.85
C THR A 282 -29.62 -4.90 0.82
N ASN A 283 -30.37 -3.81 0.70
CA ASN A 283 -31.84 -3.82 0.66
C ASN A 283 -32.38 -3.62 -0.76
N PRO A 284 -32.84 -4.70 -1.44
CA PRO A 284 -33.36 -4.61 -2.81
C PRO A 284 -34.56 -3.66 -2.98
N GLN A 285 -35.35 -3.45 -1.92
CA GLN A 285 -36.48 -2.53 -1.98
C GLN A 285 -36.02 -1.07 -2.08
N SER A 286 -34.87 -0.74 -1.46
CA SER A 286 -34.25 0.57 -1.58
C SER A 286 -33.72 0.80 -2.99
N ASP A 287 -33.16 -0.22 -3.62
CA ASP A 287 -32.68 -0.12 -5.00
C ASP A 287 -33.82 0.18 -5.97
N VAL A 288 -34.95 -0.53 -5.83
CA VAL A 288 -36.17 -0.28 -6.63
C VAL A 288 -36.69 1.14 -6.41
N LYS A 289 -36.76 1.60 -5.15
CA LYS A 289 -37.22 2.95 -4.84
C LYS A 289 -36.27 4.02 -5.39
N ALA A 290 -34.96 3.83 -5.29
CA ALA A 290 -33.96 4.75 -5.87
C ALA A 290 -34.12 4.88 -7.40
N VAL A 291 -34.42 3.79 -8.10
CA VAL A 291 -34.74 3.82 -9.54
C VAL A 291 -35.99 4.64 -9.81
N TYR A 292 -37.05 4.50 -9.01
CA TYR A 292 -38.26 5.32 -9.14
C TYR A 292 -38.00 6.81 -8.88
N LEU A 293 -37.00 7.13 -8.06
CA LEU A 293 -36.54 8.51 -7.82
C LEU A 293 -35.64 9.04 -8.95
N GLY A 294 -35.42 8.27 -10.00
CA GLY A 294 -34.61 8.65 -11.17
C GLY A 294 -33.12 8.36 -11.07
N TYR A 295 -32.70 7.63 -10.04
CA TYR A 295 -31.29 7.25 -9.89
C TYR A 295 -30.96 5.99 -10.67
N LYS A 296 -29.77 5.96 -11.25
CA LYS A 296 -29.15 4.75 -11.78
C LYS A 296 -28.48 4.01 -10.64
N VAL A 297 -29.00 2.84 -10.28
CA VAL A 297 -28.40 1.97 -9.27
C VAL A 297 -27.31 1.14 -9.92
N ILE A 298 -26.08 1.20 -9.41
CA ILE A 298 -24.95 0.40 -9.87
C ILE A 298 -24.47 -0.50 -8.73
N ASP A 299 -24.05 -1.73 -9.07
CA ASP A 299 -23.48 -2.67 -8.12
C ASP A 299 -21.96 -2.76 -8.36
N MET A 300 -21.18 -2.22 -7.45
CA MET A 300 -19.72 -2.21 -7.49
C MET A 300 -19.09 -3.06 -6.38
N LYS A 301 -19.88 -3.90 -5.67
CA LYS A 301 -19.48 -4.71 -4.52
C LYS A 301 -18.85 -3.93 -3.35
N GLU A 302 -18.33 -4.68 -2.38
CA GLU A 302 -17.80 -4.22 -1.09
C GLU A 302 -16.65 -3.20 -1.20
N TYR A 303 -15.94 -3.19 -2.33
CA TYR A 303 -14.76 -2.33 -2.54
C TYR A 303 -15.08 -0.86 -2.83
N SER A 304 -16.34 -0.54 -3.04
CA SER A 304 -16.80 0.83 -3.30
C SER A 304 -17.12 1.64 -2.04
N ASN A 305 -17.01 1.04 -0.87
CA ASN A 305 -17.28 1.72 0.42
C ASN A 305 -16.48 3.02 0.56
N GLY A 306 -15.24 3.06 0.04
CA GLY A 306 -14.43 4.27 0.02
C GLY A 306 -15.07 5.44 -0.71
N LEU A 307 -15.70 5.19 -1.86
CA LEU A 307 -16.38 6.21 -2.65
C LEU A 307 -17.62 6.75 -1.94
N CYS A 308 -18.31 5.92 -1.15
CA CYS A 308 -19.42 6.37 -0.30
C CYS A 308 -18.93 7.14 0.92
N ASN A 309 -17.92 6.63 1.61
CA ASN A 309 -17.40 7.26 2.83
C ASN A 309 -16.82 8.65 2.58
N CYS A 310 -16.25 8.90 1.39
CA CYS A 310 -15.79 10.24 1.00
C CYS A 310 -16.90 11.09 0.34
N GLY A 311 -18.10 10.56 0.16
CA GLY A 311 -19.28 11.31 -0.34
C GLY A 311 -19.36 11.46 -1.86
N ILE A 312 -18.52 10.74 -2.64
CA ILE A 312 -18.61 10.74 -4.11
C ILE A 312 -19.86 9.98 -4.58
N LEU A 313 -20.18 8.86 -3.94
CA LEU A 313 -21.38 8.09 -4.17
C LEU A 313 -22.19 7.95 -2.86
N GLN A 314 -23.47 7.67 -2.99
CA GLN A 314 -24.35 7.30 -1.87
C GLN A 314 -24.95 5.93 -2.15
N TYR A 315 -25.30 5.19 -1.10
CA TYR A 315 -26.07 3.98 -1.25
C TYR A 315 -27.54 4.28 -1.57
N SER A 316 -28.22 3.38 -2.27
CA SER A 316 -29.64 3.52 -2.64
C SER A 316 -30.55 3.74 -1.43
N ASN A 317 -30.28 3.09 -0.30
CA ASN A 317 -31.02 3.29 0.93
C ASN A 317 -30.87 4.71 1.50
N GLU A 318 -29.69 5.34 1.35
CA GLU A 318 -29.46 6.72 1.76
C GLU A 318 -30.21 7.71 0.89
N ILE A 319 -30.21 7.47 -0.44
CA ILE A 319 -31.00 8.26 -1.39
C ILE A 319 -32.50 8.18 -1.07
N VAL A 320 -32.99 6.97 -0.83
CA VAL A 320 -34.40 6.77 -0.46
C VAL A 320 -34.76 7.50 0.82
N LEU A 321 -33.90 7.43 1.84
CA LEU A 321 -34.07 8.16 3.09
C LEU A 321 -34.08 9.67 2.89
N ALA A 322 -33.14 10.22 2.14
CA ALA A 322 -33.06 11.64 1.89
C ALA A 322 -34.32 12.16 1.16
N ASN A 323 -34.92 11.30 0.31
CA ASN A 323 -36.10 11.69 -0.49
C ASN A 323 -37.44 11.22 0.12
N THR A 324 -37.43 10.23 1.03
CA THR A 324 -38.62 9.72 1.71
C THR A 324 -38.64 10.04 3.20
N ASN A 325 -37.87 11.04 3.62
CA ASN A 325 -37.89 11.52 5.00
C ASN A 325 -39.33 11.83 5.42
N THR A 326 -40.00 10.83 5.90
CA THR A 326 -41.19 10.99 6.71
C THR A 326 -40.75 11.50 8.08
N PHE A 327 -40.29 12.78 8.12
CA PHE A 327 -40.18 13.46 9.39
C PHE A 327 -41.56 13.37 10.06
N VAL A 328 -41.55 12.97 11.30
CA VAL A 328 -42.80 12.96 12.08
C VAL A 328 -43.16 14.40 12.36
N ASP A 329 -44.08 14.96 11.55
CA ASP A 329 -44.55 16.34 11.70
C ASP A 329 -45.24 16.57 13.05
N LYS A 330 -45.85 15.53 13.62
CA LYS A 330 -46.60 15.61 14.89
C LYS A 330 -46.21 14.47 15.82
N LEU A 331 -45.39 14.78 16.78
CA LEU A 331 -45.13 13.95 17.96
C LEU A 331 -46.29 14.11 18.95
N ASP A 332 -46.71 13.04 19.59
CA ASP A 332 -47.62 13.13 20.74
C ASP A 332 -46.94 13.85 21.93
N THR A 333 -47.72 14.13 22.96
CA THR A 333 -47.23 14.91 24.11
C THR A 333 -46.07 14.19 24.85
N LEU A 334 -46.12 12.87 24.94
CA LEU A 334 -45.11 12.07 25.61
C LEU A 334 -43.84 11.96 24.78
N GLU A 335 -43.99 11.66 23.51
CA GLU A 335 -42.92 11.61 22.52
C GLU A 335 -42.14 12.95 22.47
N LYS A 336 -42.89 14.06 22.37
CA LYS A 336 -42.33 15.41 22.36
C LYS A 336 -41.56 15.74 23.65
N ARG A 337 -42.12 15.32 24.80
CA ARG A 337 -41.45 15.50 26.10
C ARG A 337 -40.18 14.68 26.19
N THR A 338 -40.19 13.42 25.76
CA THR A 338 -39.05 12.51 25.72
C THR A 338 -37.94 13.09 24.85
N PHE A 339 -38.29 13.46 23.61
CA PHE A 339 -37.30 13.98 22.66
C PHE A 339 -36.66 15.29 23.12
N ASN A 340 -37.48 16.25 23.55
CA ASN A 340 -36.97 17.54 24.04
C ASN A 340 -36.11 17.39 25.30
N LYS A 341 -36.43 16.44 26.18
CA LYS A 341 -35.61 16.16 27.36
C LYS A 341 -34.25 15.59 26.97
N ALA A 342 -34.21 14.68 26.00
CA ALA A 342 -32.97 14.12 25.48
C ALA A 342 -32.10 15.17 24.76
N ILE A 343 -32.68 16.01 23.91
CA ILE A 343 -31.96 17.13 23.24
C ILE A 343 -31.38 18.09 24.27
N LYS A 344 -32.15 18.45 25.31
CA LYS A 344 -31.66 19.31 26.39
C LYS A 344 -30.47 18.69 27.09
N ALA A 345 -30.54 17.40 27.41
CA ALA A 345 -29.44 16.67 28.02
C ALA A 345 -28.22 16.59 27.09
N TYR A 346 -28.41 16.31 25.80
CA TYR A 346 -27.35 16.29 24.79
C TYR A 346 -26.60 17.63 24.74
N LYS A 347 -27.31 18.74 24.64
CA LYS A 347 -26.75 20.08 24.63
C LYS A 347 -25.99 20.46 25.90
N LEU A 348 -26.39 19.90 27.04
CA LEU A 348 -25.75 20.20 28.33
C LEU A 348 -24.55 19.31 28.64
N TYR A 349 -24.57 18.06 28.26
CA TYR A 349 -23.67 17.04 28.80
C TYR A 349 -22.82 16.29 27.77
N SER A 350 -23.22 16.23 26.48
CA SER A 350 -22.50 15.40 25.51
C SER A 350 -21.09 15.91 25.17
N GLY A 351 -20.89 17.23 25.18
CA GLY A 351 -19.64 17.85 24.70
C GLY A 351 -19.40 17.67 23.21
N CYS A 352 -20.38 17.12 22.48
CA CYS A 352 -20.34 16.97 21.02
C CYS A 352 -20.65 18.28 20.29
N ILE A 353 -20.29 18.35 19.00
CA ILE A 353 -20.77 19.39 18.08
C ILE A 353 -22.29 19.24 17.94
N TRP A 354 -23.00 20.34 17.95
CA TRP A 354 -24.44 20.33 17.75
C TRP A 354 -24.78 20.29 16.29
N PRO A 355 -25.69 19.41 15.85
CA PRO A 355 -26.22 19.50 14.50
C PRO A 355 -27.09 20.75 14.35
N ASP A 356 -27.32 21.19 13.11
CA ASP A 356 -28.23 22.28 12.83
C ASP A 356 -29.68 21.94 13.20
N GLU A 357 -30.05 20.67 13.01
CA GLU A 357 -31.43 20.20 13.23
C GLU A 357 -31.45 18.81 13.88
N PHE A 358 -32.46 18.58 14.71
CA PHE A 358 -32.80 17.27 15.28
C PHE A 358 -34.20 16.86 14.79
N HIS A 359 -34.34 15.64 14.27
CA HIS A 359 -35.59 15.12 13.75
C HIS A 359 -35.90 13.73 14.29
N VAL A 360 -37.20 13.41 14.31
CA VAL A 360 -37.68 12.05 14.52
C VAL A 360 -38.16 11.53 13.16
N SER A 361 -37.73 10.35 12.78
CA SER A 361 -38.18 9.63 11.59
C SER A 361 -39.11 8.50 11.98
N GLU A 362 -40.17 8.24 11.21
CA GLU A 362 -41.07 7.09 11.46
C GLU A 362 -40.27 5.79 11.49
N GLU A 363 -39.43 5.59 10.49
CA GLU A 363 -38.51 4.46 10.37
C GLU A 363 -37.16 4.94 9.86
N LEU A 364 -36.07 4.32 10.33
CA LEU A 364 -34.75 4.45 9.78
C LEU A 364 -34.36 3.11 9.11
N PRO A 365 -33.44 3.10 8.08
CA PRO A 365 -33.06 1.87 7.40
C PRO A 365 -32.51 0.84 8.36
N ASP A 366 -32.64 -0.43 7.99
CA ASP A 366 -32.02 -1.58 8.63
C ASP A 366 -32.22 -1.64 10.16
N ASN A 367 -33.36 -1.13 10.63
CA ASN A 367 -33.69 -0.98 12.06
C ASN A 367 -32.68 -0.11 12.83
N THR A 368 -31.97 0.78 12.16
CA THR A 368 -31.06 1.73 12.80
C THR A 368 -31.83 2.60 13.82
N MET A 369 -31.22 2.81 14.97
CA MET A 369 -31.87 3.59 16.06
C MET A 369 -31.72 5.09 15.85
N GLY A 370 -30.60 5.52 15.27
CA GLY A 370 -30.28 6.90 14.94
C GLY A 370 -29.49 7.01 13.66
N LYS A 371 -29.33 8.22 13.13
CA LYS A 371 -28.48 8.51 11.97
C LYS A 371 -28.05 9.97 11.96
N GLN A 372 -26.76 10.20 11.76
CA GLN A 372 -26.22 11.50 11.39
C GLN A 372 -26.26 11.62 9.85
N GLN A 373 -26.68 12.77 9.33
CA GLN A 373 -26.67 13.06 7.89
C GLN A 373 -26.52 14.57 7.62
N THR A 374 -26.21 14.91 6.38
CA THR A 374 -26.28 16.29 5.88
C THR A 374 -27.43 16.39 4.90
N SER A 375 -28.31 17.36 5.11
CA SER A 375 -29.46 17.61 4.21
C SER A 375 -28.99 18.14 2.85
N ALA A 376 -29.88 18.09 1.86
CA ALA A 376 -29.64 18.67 0.53
C ALA A 376 -29.32 20.21 0.57
N SER A 377 -29.72 20.90 1.66
CA SER A 377 -29.39 22.31 1.90
C SER A 377 -28.05 22.51 2.62
N GLY A 378 -27.28 21.45 2.86
CA GLY A 378 -25.98 21.50 3.55
C GLY A 378 -26.07 21.55 5.08
N LYS A 379 -27.25 21.44 5.68
CA LYS A 379 -27.43 21.43 7.14
C LYS A 379 -27.15 20.05 7.71
N THR A 380 -26.42 20.02 8.81
CA THR A 380 -26.19 18.79 9.59
C THR A 380 -27.42 18.42 10.41
N GLN A 381 -27.81 17.15 10.37
CA GLN A 381 -29.00 16.64 11.04
C GLN A 381 -28.68 15.37 11.82
N ILE A 382 -29.30 15.21 12.98
CA ILE A 382 -29.38 13.92 13.68
C ILE A 382 -30.83 13.48 13.70
N LEU A 383 -31.07 12.28 13.17
CA LEU A 383 -32.36 11.61 13.13
C LEU A 383 -32.41 10.53 14.22
N VAL A 384 -33.58 10.37 14.85
CA VAL A 384 -33.88 9.29 15.78
C VAL A 384 -35.10 8.55 15.31
N SER A 385 -35.07 7.22 15.28
CA SER A 385 -36.26 6.43 14.95
C SER A 385 -37.36 6.61 16.01
N ARG A 386 -38.62 6.81 15.57
CA ARG A 386 -39.76 7.04 16.46
C ARG A 386 -39.92 5.97 17.52
N ASN A 387 -39.65 4.72 17.17
CA ASN A 387 -39.76 3.61 18.11
C ASN A 387 -38.84 3.79 19.35
N GLN A 388 -37.71 4.48 19.20
CA GLN A 388 -36.79 4.71 20.31
C GLN A 388 -37.33 5.71 21.35
N LEU A 389 -38.30 6.52 20.99
CA LEU A 389 -38.98 7.44 21.93
C LEU A 389 -39.72 6.68 23.03
N LYS A 390 -40.19 5.46 22.73
CA LYS A 390 -40.89 4.59 23.69
C LYS A 390 -39.99 4.06 24.79
N GLU A 391 -38.69 3.92 24.49
CA GLU A 391 -37.67 3.46 25.43
C GLU A 391 -37.24 4.55 26.44
N GLY A 392 -37.73 5.77 26.23
CA GLY A 392 -37.52 6.90 27.13
C GLY A 392 -36.32 7.80 26.80
N PRO A 393 -36.21 8.93 27.56
CA PRO A 393 -35.23 9.97 27.21
C PRO A 393 -33.77 9.56 27.37
N ALA A 394 -33.44 8.57 28.18
CA ALA A 394 -32.09 8.09 28.33
C ALA A 394 -31.57 7.34 27.10
N MET A 395 -32.43 6.50 26.48
CA MET A 395 -32.14 5.81 25.23
C MET A 395 -31.94 6.82 24.10
N VAL A 396 -32.87 7.75 23.92
CA VAL A 396 -32.76 8.80 22.91
C VAL A 396 -31.47 9.63 23.11
N PHE A 397 -31.14 9.98 24.35
CA PHE A 397 -29.90 10.69 24.66
C PHE A 397 -28.65 9.89 24.25
N SER A 398 -28.61 8.58 24.50
CA SER A 398 -27.46 7.76 24.09
C SER A 398 -27.31 7.69 22.59
N ILE A 399 -28.42 7.60 21.83
CA ILE A 399 -28.42 7.65 20.38
C ILE A 399 -27.89 9.01 19.89
N LEU A 400 -28.36 10.13 20.46
CA LEU A 400 -27.89 11.45 20.11
C LEU A 400 -26.37 11.61 20.36
N CYS A 401 -25.85 11.03 21.45
CA CYS A 401 -24.41 11.04 21.74
C CYS A 401 -23.61 10.20 20.75
N HIS A 402 -24.13 9.04 20.35
CA HIS A 402 -23.49 8.20 19.33
C HIS A 402 -23.39 8.94 18.01
N GLU A 403 -24.50 9.44 17.48
CA GLU A 403 -24.55 10.18 16.21
C GLU A 403 -23.77 11.51 16.28
N GLY A 404 -23.78 12.17 17.44
CA GLY A 404 -22.97 13.35 17.70
C GLY A 404 -21.47 13.06 17.75
N GLY A 405 -21.10 11.84 18.10
CA GLY A 405 -19.74 11.33 17.99
C GLY A 405 -19.26 11.26 16.55
N HIS A 406 -20.08 10.75 15.64
CA HIS A 406 -19.80 10.76 14.19
C HIS A 406 -19.65 12.19 13.66
N LEU A 407 -20.59 13.07 14.01
CA LEU A 407 -20.55 14.48 13.59
C LEU A 407 -19.30 15.20 14.08
N SER A 408 -18.84 14.89 15.29
CA SER A 408 -17.70 15.57 15.92
C SER A 408 -16.34 15.03 15.48
N SER A 409 -16.26 13.76 15.14
CA SER A 409 -14.99 13.07 14.85
C SER A 409 -14.78 12.79 13.36
N GLY A 410 -15.86 12.70 12.58
CA GLY A 410 -15.82 12.27 11.17
C GLY A 410 -15.50 10.80 10.97
N TYR A 411 -15.39 10.01 12.06
CA TYR A 411 -15.10 8.57 11.97
C TYR A 411 -16.35 7.71 11.85
N SER A 412 -16.23 6.57 11.17
CA SER A 412 -17.27 5.54 11.06
C SER A 412 -17.23 4.59 12.25
N ASP A 413 -18.35 3.85 12.46
CA ASP A 413 -18.44 2.77 13.42
C ASP A 413 -17.29 1.76 13.29
N CYS A 414 -16.95 1.11 14.40
CA CYS A 414 -15.90 0.07 14.46
C CYS A 414 -14.49 0.55 14.10
N SER A 415 -14.23 1.86 14.12
CA SER A 415 -12.89 2.41 13.96
C SER A 415 -12.29 2.80 15.33
N SER A 416 -10.97 2.63 15.49
CA SER A 416 -10.28 3.06 16.72
C SER A 416 -10.41 4.57 16.97
N GLY A 417 -10.55 5.35 15.91
CA GLY A 417 -10.82 6.79 16.01
C GLY A 417 -12.20 7.09 16.58
N PHE A 418 -13.22 6.31 16.20
CA PHE A 418 -14.57 6.44 16.74
C PHE A 418 -14.65 5.98 18.20
N GLU A 419 -14.00 4.87 18.55
CA GLU A 419 -13.91 4.40 19.95
C GLU A 419 -13.29 5.47 20.85
N SER A 420 -12.17 6.08 20.42
CA SER A 420 -11.54 7.19 21.14
C SER A 420 -12.46 8.41 21.31
N ALA A 421 -13.27 8.72 20.27
CA ALA A 421 -14.24 9.80 20.34
C ALA A 421 -15.38 9.50 21.33
N GLN A 422 -15.85 8.26 21.38
CA GLN A 422 -16.86 7.82 22.37
C GLN A 422 -16.33 7.89 23.82
N ASP A 423 -15.10 7.47 24.05
CA ASP A 423 -14.44 7.60 25.36
C ASP A 423 -14.31 9.07 25.78
N ASP A 424 -13.99 9.98 24.86
CA ASP A 424 -13.93 11.42 25.13
C ASP A 424 -15.30 12.00 25.50
N ILE A 425 -16.36 11.56 24.82
CA ILE A 425 -17.76 11.92 25.14
C ILE A 425 -18.11 11.45 26.57
N ILE A 426 -17.82 10.18 26.88
CA ILE A 426 -18.07 9.61 28.21
C ILE A 426 -17.34 10.41 29.29
N ARG A 427 -16.08 10.74 29.05
CA ARG A 427 -15.26 11.53 29.98
C ARG A 427 -15.83 12.93 30.20
N LYS A 428 -16.25 13.62 29.14
CA LYS A 428 -16.89 14.95 29.21
C LYS A 428 -18.23 14.90 29.95
N MET A 429 -19.03 13.86 29.70
CA MET A 429 -20.28 13.64 30.42
C MET A 429 -20.04 13.42 31.92
N ALA A 430 -19.09 12.56 32.26
CA ALA A 430 -18.73 12.31 33.69
C ALA A 430 -18.25 13.59 34.39
N ALA A 431 -17.39 14.36 33.73
CA ALA A 431 -16.95 15.65 34.27
C ALA A 431 -18.13 16.63 34.46
N SER A 432 -19.04 16.70 33.52
CA SER A 432 -20.23 17.57 33.63
C SER A 432 -21.16 17.17 34.78
N ILE A 433 -21.30 15.88 35.04
CA ILE A 433 -22.11 15.37 36.16
C ILE A 433 -21.41 15.64 37.51
N ILE A 434 -20.11 15.37 37.59
CA ILE A 434 -19.34 15.50 38.83
C ILE A 434 -19.18 16.96 39.24
N PHE A 435 -18.91 17.87 38.30
CA PHE A 435 -18.57 19.28 38.60
C PHE A 435 -19.73 20.27 38.44
N LYS A 436 -20.85 19.90 37.82
CA LYS A 436 -22.03 20.76 37.71
C LYS A 436 -23.20 20.33 38.62
N GLY A 437 -23.03 19.26 39.36
CA GLY A 437 -24.00 18.73 40.31
C GLY A 437 -24.02 19.43 41.68
N HIS A 438 -23.43 20.65 41.78
CA HIS A 438 -23.49 21.50 42.97
C HIS A 438 -24.14 22.83 42.69
#